data_787994e1e74a56d8852199e6974faf1a
#
_entry.id   787994e1e74a56d8852199e6974faf1a
#
_cell.length_a   1.000
_cell.length_b   1.000
_cell.length_c   1.000
_cell.angle_alpha   90.00
_cell.angle_beta   90.00
_cell.angle_gamma   90.00
#
_symmetry.space_group_name_H-M   'P 1'
#
loop_
_entity.id
_entity.type
_entity.pdbx_description
1 polymer ?
#
loop_
_entity_poly.entity_id
_entity_poly.type
_entity_poly.pdbx_seq_one_letter_code
_entity_poly.pdbx_strand_id
1 'polypeptide(L)'
;ASACAQPAPKTGSSTPSSINDNDTKAHANYEEKNRQYREIDASLPALAPVWPDRLPSPNGSDSPRGVIVDLDLKGGTWSLGRIPAGRDVRPPEDPVLAAARSIPGTQRLSWEGSNALIATFTEPGPLQRNKLKPAMGFVFISATQHHVVDDDGHVAVPHVPSASATRTWFVLHTPEHPRAIALLMPGMLGTPEGMLELMAKRLMARDIAVLRMVAQPSRFTEHAEFVVPDRESIPALAGHIAQVFGDRTAECAYAAQAAFEHIFKAHPDLASVPRVAIGYSAGAMTLPTVLALEPDAYAAGVIVGGGCHYWLISELSNYATMIDAIVTNWGRTTPTADLRSDLAEAYLAHAPLDSFHTASILKGKPILMVQAKADLAVPTELGDVLWERLGKPERWLREGGHESLFFQHLPKDLDSIVAWIETSAKLRERPVEPKESNQP
;
A
#
# COMPACT_ATOMS: atom_id res chain seq x y z
N ALA A 1 -63.95 -7.20 25.91
CA ALA A 1 -63.61 -8.27 24.97
C ALA A 1 -63.93 -7.79 23.55
N SER A 2 -62.98 -7.33 22.78
CA SER A 2 -63.14 -7.05 21.35
C SER A 2 -61.87 -7.56 20.68
N ALA A 3 -62.01 -8.61 19.87
CA ALA A 3 -60.95 -9.21 19.10
C ALA A 3 -60.69 -8.39 17.84
N CYS A 4 -59.48 -7.85 17.65
CA CYS A 4 -59.03 -7.32 16.40
C CYS A 4 -58.45 -8.44 15.54
N ALA A 5 -59.09 -8.71 14.40
CA ALA A 5 -58.61 -9.61 13.37
C ALA A 5 -57.45 -8.98 12.59
N GLN A 6 -56.37 -9.76 12.42
CA GLN A 6 -55.26 -9.41 11.51
C GLN A 6 -55.67 -9.72 10.06
N PRO A 7 -55.30 -8.86 9.08
CA PRO A 7 -55.47 -9.15 7.65
C PRO A 7 -54.42 -10.14 7.15
N ALA A 8 -54.81 -11.05 6.28
CA ALA A 8 -54.01 -12.05 5.61
C ALA A 8 -52.94 -11.43 4.66
N PRO A 9 -51.78 -12.06 4.49
CA PRO A 9 -50.75 -11.55 3.58
C PRO A 9 -51.19 -11.69 2.10
N LYS A 10 -51.06 -10.59 1.36
CA LYS A 10 -51.26 -10.57 -0.08
C LYS A 10 -50.10 -11.28 -0.79
N THR A 11 -50.36 -12.36 -1.45
CA THR A 11 -49.43 -12.98 -2.41
C THR A 11 -49.32 -12.11 -3.63
N GLY A 12 -48.31 -11.26 -3.65
CA GLY A 12 -47.90 -10.50 -4.84
C GLY A 12 -47.03 -11.37 -5.72
N SER A 13 -47.51 -11.70 -6.92
CA SER A 13 -46.71 -12.29 -8.00
C SER A 13 -45.72 -11.26 -8.47
N SER A 14 -44.42 -11.44 -8.11
CA SER A 14 -43.33 -10.66 -8.68
C SER A 14 -43.04 -11.13 -10.08
N THR A 15 -43.49 -10.37 -11.08
CA THR A 15 -42.93 -10.40 -12.45
C THR A 15 -41.43 -10.15 -12.38
N PRO A 16 -40.60 -10.88 -13.15
CA PRO A 16 -39.15 -10.57 -13.17
C PRO A 16 -38.98 -9.17 -13.71
N SER A 17 -38.35 -8.32 -12.91
CA SER A 17 -37.97 -6.96 -13.29
C SER A 17 -37.06 -7.02 -14.52
N SER A 18 -37.40 -6.27 -15.55
CA SER A 18 -36.57 -6.01 -16.72
C SER A 18 -35.16 -5.62 -16.27
N ILE A 19 -34.18 -6.37 -16.75
CA ILE A 19 -32.76 -6.01 -16.60
C ILE A 19 -32.60 -4.60 -17.15
N ASN A 20 -32.16 -3.67 -16.32
CA ASN A 20 -32.05 -2.26 -16.68
C ASN A 20 -30.96 -2.11 -17.75
N ASP A 21 -31.20 -1.34 -18.82
CA ASP A 21 -30.20 -1.07 -19.88
C ASP A 21 -28.87 -0.54 -19.33
N ASN A 22 -28.87 0.11 -18.16
CA ASN A 22 -27.68 0.55 -17.47
C ASN A 22 -26.84 -0.61 -16.91
N ASP A 23 -27.46 -1.67 -16.41
CA ASP A 23 -26.78 -2.86 -15.91
C ASP A 23 -26.13 -3.65 -17.05
N THR A 24 -26.77 -3.69 -18.20
CA THR A 24 -26.26 -4.36 -19.41
C THR A 24 -25.03 -3.61 -19.97
N LYS A 25 -25.06 -2.27 -19.99
CA LYS A 25 -23.93 -1.44 -20.41
C LYS A 25 -22.77 -1.50 -19.41
N ALA A 26 -23.06 -1.52 -18.12
CA ALA A 26 -22.05 -1.71 -17.08
C ALA A 26 -21.37 -3.07 -17.18
N HIS A 27 -22.16 -4.13 -17.46
CA HIS A 27 -21.65 -5.49 -17.64
C HIS A 27 -20.81 -5.63 -18.92
N ALA A 28 -21.26 -5.05 -20.05
CA ALA A 28 -20.51 -5.06 -21.31
C ALA A 28 -19.19 -4.28 -21.19
N ASN A 29 -19.19 -3.14 -20.49
CA ASN A 29 -17.99 -2.36 -20.22
C ASN A 29 -17.02 -3.11 -19.28
N TYR A 30 -17.55 -3.91 -18.34
CA TYR A 30 -16.77 -4.78 -17.47
C TYR A 30 -16.11 -5.92 -18.25
N GLU A 31 -16.84 -6.60 -19.13
CA GLU A 31 -16.31 -7.67 -19.98
C GLU A 31 -15.20 -7.18 -20.93
N GLU A 32 -15.36 -6.00 -21.52
CA GLU A 32 -14.34 -5.39 -22.37
C GLU A 32 -13.08 -4.99 -21.59
N LYS A 33 -13.24 -4.42 -20.40
CA LYS A 33 -12.13 -4.12 -19.50
C LYS A 33 -11.38 -5.38 -19.07
N ASN A 34 -12.10 -6.42 -18.69
CA ASN A 34 -11.53 -7.71 -18.29
C ASN A 34 -10.75 -8.40 -19.40
N ARG A 35 -11.09 -8.18 -20.66
CA ARG A 35 -10.32 -8.71 -21.79
C ARG A 35 -8.91 -8.15 -21.79
N GLN A 36 -8.72 -6.87 -21.51
CA GLN A 36 -7.39 -6.21 -21.49
C GLN A 36 -6.49 -6.75 -20.35
N TYR A 37 -7.07 -7.13 -19.21
CA TYR A 37 -6.28 -7.73 -18.13
C TYR A 37 -5.78 -9.14 -18.47
N ARG A 38 -6.54 -9.89 -19.28
CA ARG A 38 -6.20 -11.28 -19.68
C ARG A 38 -5.12 -11.34 -20.74
N GLU A 39 -4.82 -10.25 -21.40
CA GLU A 39 -3.78 -10.16 -22.43
C GLU A 39 -2.37 -9.98 -21.85
N ILE A 40 -2.25 -9.77 -20.52
CA ILE A 40 -0.94 -9.62 -19.89
C ILE A 40 -0.27 -10.98 -19.74
N ASP A 41 0.84 -11.14 -20.45
CA ASP A 41 1.63 -12.38 -20.39
C ASP A 41 2.47 -12.43 -19.10
N ALA A 42 2.02 -13.23 -18.14
CA ALA A 42 2.74 -13.48 -16.90
C ALA A 42 4.11 -14.17 -17.10
N SER A 43 4.39 -14.70 -18.29
CA SER A 43 5.66 -15.36 -18.61
C SER A 43 6.76 -14.42 -19.07
N LEU A 44 6.44 -13.15 -19.33
CA LEU A 44 7.44 -12.16 -19.75
C LEU A 44 8.64 -12.13 -18.79
N PRO A 45 9.87 -11.98 -19.30
CA PRO A 45 11.06 -11.87 -18.47
C PRO A 45 10.92 -10.75 -17.43
N ALA A 46 11.34 -11.02 -16.20
CA ALA A 46 11.38 -9.99 -15.18
C ALA A 46 12.55 -9.04 -15.44
N LEU A 47 12.30 -7.74 -15.33
CA LEU A 47 13.38 -6.76 -15.26
C LEU A 47 14.05 -6.84 -13.88
N ALA A 48 15.35 -6.62 -13.84
CA ALA A 48 16.06 -6.39 -12.59
C ALA A 48 15.57 -5.08 -11.96
N PRO A 49 15.36 -5.02 -10.64
CA PRO A 49 14.98 -3.78 -9.98
C PRO A 49 16.03 -2.69 -10.19
N VAL A 50 15.57 -1.51 -10.58
CA VAL A 50 16.39 -0.30 -10.66
C VAL A 50 15.88 0.66 -9.60
N TRP A 51 16.67 0.82 -8.55
CA TRP A 51 16.29 1.64 -7.41
C TRP A 51 16.70 3.09 -7.64
N PRO A 52 15.79 4.07 -7.51
CA PRO A 52 16.11 5.47 -7.66
C PRO A 52 17.21 5.92 -6.68
N ASP A 53 18.11 6.75 -7.17
CA ASP A 53 19.09 7.41 -6.32
C ASP A 53 18.41 8.39 -5.37
N ARG A 54 18.97 8.53 -4.19
CA ARG A 54 18.51 9.47 -3.19
C ARG A 54 19.55 10.50 -2.87
N LEU A 55 19.07 11.65 -2.43
CA LEU A 55 19.95 12.64 -1.88
C LEU A 55 20.63 12.10 -0.63
N PRO A 56 21.95 12.29 -0.49
CA PRO A 56 22.69 11.78 0.65
C PRO A 56 22.17 12.37 1.96
N SER A 57 22.19 11.57 3.02
CA SER A 57 21.86 12.05 4.37
C SER A 57 22.75 13.23 4.76
N PRO A 58 22.22 14.30 5.38
CA PRO A 58 22.96 15.49 5.74
C PRO A 58 24.12 15.23 6.71
N ASN A 59 24.11 14.13 7.43
CA ASN A 59 25.04 13.86 8.52
C ASN A 59 26.17 12.89 8.16
N GLY A 60 26.35 12.52 6.88
CA GLY A 60 27.40 11.59 6.47
C GLY A 60 27.33 10.22 7.18
N SER A 61 26.25 9.96 7.90
CA SER A 61 26.02 8.65 8.49
C SER A 61 25.66 7.67 7.37
N ASP A 62 26.15 6.44 7.46
CA ASP A 62 25.80 5.33 6.57
C ASP A 62 24.31 4.95 6.64
N SER A 63 23.50 5.75 7.35
CA SER A 63 22.04 5.58 7.42
C SER A 63 21.43 6.04 6.11
N PRO A 64 20.76 5.13 5.39
CA PRO A 64 20.33 5.40 4.04
C PRO A 64 19.18 6.39 4.02
N ARG A 65 19.34 7.51 3.35
CA ARG A 65 18.27 7.92 2.46
C ARG A 65 17.18 8.82 3.05
N GLY A 66 17.36 9.38 4.26
CA GLY A 66 16.39 10.30 4.85
C GLY A 66 16.65 10.62 6.31
N VAL A 67 15.73 11.35 6.91
CA VAL A 67 15.79 11.76 8.32
C VAL A 67 14.59 11.14 9.05
N ILE A 68 14.82 10.64 10.28
CA ILE A 68 13.74 10.20 11.16
C ILE A 68 13.57 11.23 12.27
N VAL A 69 12.32 11.58 12.53
CA VAL A 69 11.92 12.47 13.63
C VAL A 69 10.99 11.71 14.55
N ASP A 70 11.43 11.49 15.78
CA ASP A 70 10.59 10.88 16.81
C ASP A 70 9.48 11.83 17.25
N LEU A 71 8.32 11.25 17.57
CA LEU A 71 7.14 11.98 17.97
C LEU A 71 6.91 11.82 19.46
N ASP A 72 6.64 12.92 20.15
CA ASP A 72 6.20 12.89 21.54
C ASP A 72 4.73 12.43 21.63
N LEU A 73 4.53 11.19 22.00
CA LEU A 73 3.21 10.56 22.01
C LEU A 73 2.34 10.89 23.24
N LYS A 74 2.81 11.67 24.20
CA LYS A 74 2.13 12.12 25.45
C LYS A 74 0.72 11.57 25.71
N GLY A 75 0.52 10.28 25.49
CA GLY A 75 -0.75 9.59 25.73
C GLY A 75 -1.87 9.85 24.72
N GLY A 76 -1.59 10.49 23.60
CA GLY A 76 -2.54 10.75 22.53
C GLY A 76 -2.79 9.55 21.61
N THR A 77 -3.88 9.62 20.84
CA THR A 77 -4.21 8.66 19.79
C THR A 77 -4.02 9.32 18.42
N TRP A 78 -3.76 8.47 17.43
CA TRP A 78 -3.64 8.91 16.04
C TRP A 78 -5.00 9.19 15.42
N SER A 79 -5.07 10.26 14.66
CA SER A 79 -6.09 10.44 13.65
C SER A 79 -5.43 10.83 12.33
N LEU A 80 -5.87 10.21 11.24
CA LEU A 80 -5.52 10.65 9.90
C LEU A 80 -6.55 11.67 9.44
N GLY A 81 -6.07 12.83 9.00
CA GLY A 81 -6.90 13.87 8.38
C GLY A 81 -6.37 14.23 7.01
N ARG A 82 -7.27 14.47 6.05
CA ARG A 82 -6.90 15.15 4.80
C ARG A 82 -6.70 16.62 5.08
N ILE A 83 -5.64 17.21 4.53
CA ILE A 83 -5.54 18.66 4.41
C ILE A 83 -6.52 19.06 3.30
N PRO A 84 -7.52 19.94 3.59
CA PRO A 84 -8.36 20.45 2.53
C PRO A 84 -7.54 21.20 1.49
N ALA A 85 -7.82 20.97 0.21
CA ALA A 85 -7.20 21.67 -0.89
C ALA A 85 -7.27 23.20 -0.65
N GLY A 86 -6.16 23.91 -0.85
CA GLY A 86 -6.08 25.36 -0.73
C GLY A 86 -5.84 25.91 0.69
N ARG A 87 -5.65 25.09 1.71
CA ARG A 87 -5.13 25.54 3.00
C ARG A 87 -3.62 25.40 3.04
N ASP A 88 -2.94 26.54 2.99
CA ASP A 88 -1.52 26.64 3.33
C ASP A 88 -1.37 26.44 4.85
N VAL A 89 -1.37 25.17 5.29
CA VAL A 89 -1.13 24.83 6.69
C VAL A 89 0.37 24.80 6.89
N ARG A 90 0.96 25.95 7.04
CA ARG A 90 2.33 26.10 7.53
C ARG A 90 2.30 26.35 9.02
N PRO A 91 2.54 25.34 9.86
CA PRO A 91 2.96 25.65 11.22
C PRO A 91 4.35 26.30 11.10
N PRO A 92 4.56 27.50 11.64
CA PRO A 92 5.85 28.21 11.49
C PRO A 92 7.03 27.48 12.11
N GLU A 93 6.83 26.40 12.85
CA GLU A 93 7.84 25.66 13.60
C GLU A 93 7.64 24.13 13.53
N ASP A 94 7.27 23.60 12.37
CA ASP A 94 7.15 22.15 12.18
C ASP A 94 8.56 21.52 12.23
N PRO A 95 8.92 20.70 13.26
CA PRO A 95 10.23 20.06 13.36
C PRO A 95 10.51 19.12 12.18
N VAL A 96 9.46 18.57 11.56
CA VAL A 96 9.54 17.74 10.37
C VAL A 96 10.03 18.57 9.17
N LEU A 97 9.55 19.81 9.03
CA LEU A 97 9.99 20.73 7.98
C LEU A 97 11.44 21.17 8.21
N ALA A 98 11.81 21.47 9.44
CA ALA A 98 13.18 21.85 9.78
C ALA A 98 14.15 20.70 9.47
N ALA A 99 13.79 19.47 9.80
CA ALA A 99 14.56 18.27 9.48
C ALA A 99 14.66 18.05 7.96
N ALA A 100 13.55 18.21 7.22
CA ALA A 100 13.54 18.08 5.77
C ALA A 100 14.47 19.11 5.09
N ARG A 101 14.49 20.36 5.57
CA ARG A 101 15.37 21.42 5.06
C ARG A 101 16.85 21.18 5.35
N SER A 102 17.18 20.33 6.32
CA SER A 102 18.55 19.97 6.63
C SER A 102 19.17 19.00 5.61
N ILE A 103 18.35 18.37 4.77
CA ILE A 103 18.82 17.46 3.71
C ILE A 103 19.42 18.29 2.57
N PRO A 104 20.68 18.07 2.15
CA PRO A 104 21.29 18.79 1.05
C PRO A 104 20.48 18.67 -0.25
N GLY A 105 20.33 19.77 -0.98
CA GLY A 105 19.56 19.83 -2.23
C GLY A 105 18.06 20.07 -2.06
N THR A 106 17.52 20.05 -0.84
CA THR A 106 16.09 20.26 -0.58
C THR A 106 15.70 21.72 -0.28
N GLN A 107 16.57 22.65 -0.56
CA GLN A 107 16.37 24.09 -0.27
C GLN A 107 15.15 24.70 -0.96
N ARG A 108 14.59 24.01 -1.95
CA ARG A 108 13.37 24.39 -2.66
C ARG A 108 12.25 23.35 -2.48
N LEU A 109 12.07 22.84 -1.27
CA LEU A 109 10.95 21.94 -0.98
C LEU A 109 9.63 22.62 -1.30
N SER A 110 8.94 22.15 -2.32
CA SER A 110 7.53 22.42 -2.48
C SER A 110 6.75 21.53 -1.52
N TRP A 111 5.91 22.13 -0.71
CA TRP A 111 4.89 21.39 0.01
C TRP A 111 3.82 20.99 -0.98
N GLU A 112 3.59 19.76 -0.94
CA GLU A 112 2.78 18.91 -1.74
C GLU A 112 1.43 19.42 -2.14
N GLY A 113 0.95 18.88 -3.22
CA GLY A 113 -0.39 19.07 -3.71
C GLY A 113 -1.48 18.66 -2.71
N SER A 114 -2.70 18.88 -3.10
CA SER A 114 -3.96 18.85 -2.35
C SER A 114 -4.29 17.56 -1.57
N ASN A 115 -3.47 16.51 -1.67
CA ASN A 115 -3.74 15.19 -1.07
C ASN A 115 -2.83 14.82 0.10
N ALA A 116 -2.05 15.77 0.64
CA ALA A 116 -1.20 15.50 1.79
C ALA A 116 -2.02 15.02 2.99
N LEU A 117 -1.61 13.91 3.59
CA LEU A 117 -2.18 13.42 4.84
C LEU A 117 -1.40 14.00 6.01
N ILE A 118 -2.13 14.52 6.99
CA ILE A 118 -1.58 14.88 8.29
C ILE A 118 -1.96 13.81 9.29
N ALA A 119 -0.97 13.21 9.94
CA ALA A 119 -1.22 12.47 11.16
C ALA A 119 -1.29 13.48 12.32
N THR A 120 -2.42 13.56 12.97
CA THR A 120 -2.60 14.41 14.15
C THR A 120 -2.75 13.55 15.39
N PHE A 121 -2.11 13.98 16.48
CA PHE A 121 -2.30 13.40 17.79
C PHE A 121 -3.42 14.14 18.49
N THR A 122 -4.45 13.44 18.89
CA THR A 122 -5.54 14.00 19.68
C THR A 122 -5.71 13.17 20.95
N GLU A 123 -6.19 13.80 22.02
CA GLU A 123 -6.61 13.05 23.19
C GLU A 123 -7.68 12.00 22.83
N PRO A 124 -7.60 10.78 23.39
CA PRO A 124 -8.53 9.71 23.03
C PRO A 124 -9.97 10.07 23.38
N GLY A 125 -10.80 10.23 22.37
CA GLY A 125 -12.25 10.31 22.54
C GLY A 125 -12.84 8.98 23.05
N PRO A 126 -14.11 8.96 23.48
CA PRO A 126 -14.76 7.75 24.03
C PRO A 126 -14.69 6.52 23.14
N LEU A 127 -14.75 6.69 21.83
CA LEU A 127 -14.67 5.60 20.83
C LEU A 127 -13.23 5.11 20.60
N GLN A 128 -12.22 5.83 21.08
CA GLN A 128 -10.81 5.50 20.86
C GLN A 128 -10.14 4.83 22.06
N ARG A 129 -10.86 4.69 23.19
CA ARG A 129 -10.31 4.11 24.44
C ARG A 129 -9.84 2.66 24.30
N ASN A 130 -10.32 1.95 23.28
CA ASN A 130 -9.93 0.56 23.01
C ASN A 130 -8.83 0.45 21.94
N LYS A 131 -8.25 1.55 21.46
CA LYS A 131 -7.12 1.48 20.53
C LYS A 131 -5.85 1.03 21.24
N LEU A 132 -4.99 0.32 20.51
CA LEU A 132 -3.68 -0.06 21.00
C LEU A 132 -2.86 1.20 21.31
N LYS A 133 -2.23 1.21 22.50
CA LYS A 133 -1.28 2.28 22.81
C LYS A 133 0.01 2.04 22.04
N PRO A 134 0.52 3.06 21.31
CA PRO A 134 1.81 2.94 20.69
C PRO A 134 2.94 3.01 21.73
N ALA A 135 3.97 2.20 21.53
CA ALA A 135 5.21 2.29 22.29
C ALA A 135 6.10 3.42 21.75
N MET A 136 6.07 3.62 20.42
CA MET A 136 6.85 4.61 19.71
C MET A 136 6.08 5.11 18.50
N GLY A 137 6.29 6.36 18.12
CA GLY A 137 5.84 6.93 16.86
C GLY A 137 6.91 7.82 16.27
N PHE A 138 7.03 7.82 14.95
CA PHE A 138 8.02 8.63 14.25
C PHE A 138 7.59 8.88 12.80
N VAL A 139 8.22 9.87 12.20
CA VAL A 139 8.10 10.14 10.77
C VAL A 139 9.43 9.95 10.08
N PHE A 140 9.44 9.23 8.99
CA PHE A 140 10.55 9.16 8.06
C PHE A 140 10.34 10.18 6.95
N ILE A 141 11.35 11.03 6.73
CA ILE A 141 11.35 12.06 5.70
C ILE A 141 12.47 11.73 4.74
N SER A 142 12.13 11.51 3.49
CA SER A 142 13.09 11.33 2.41
C SER A 142 12.92 12.40 1.37
N ALA A 143 13.94 12.56 0.54
CA ALA A 143 13.89 13.41 -0.63
C ALA A 143 14.38 12.58 -1.82
N THR A 144 13.51 12.40 -2.80
CA THR A 144 13.89 11.82 -4.08
C THR A 144 14.30 12.92 -5.05
N GLN A 145 15.36 12.67 -5.79
CA GLN A 145 15.74 13.53 -6.89
C GLN A 145 14.73 13.35 -8.01
N HIS A 146 14.14 14.43 -8.51
CA HIS A 146 13.31 14.37 -9.70
C HIS A 146 14.23 14.16 -10.91
N HIS A 147 13.97 13.13 -11.67
CA HIS A 147 14.54 12.96 -12.97
C HIS A 147 13.69 13.73 -13.98
N VAL A 148 14.31 14.31 -14.98
CA VAL A 148 13.64 14.87 -16.15
C VAL A 148 13.83 13.84 -17.27
N VAL A 149 12.75 13.42 -17.88
CA VAL A 149 12.83 12.57 -19.06
C VAL A 149 12.78 13.49 -20.26
N ASP A 150 13.72 13.34 -21.18
CA ASP A 150 13.75 14.10 -22.42
C ASP A 150 12.69 13.58 -23.42
N ASP A 151 12.53 14.30 -24.55
CA ASP A 151 11.55 13.96 -25.59
C ASP A 151 11.81 12.57 -26.22
N ASP A 152 13.02 12.03 -26.07
CA ASP A 152 13.41 10.71 -26.57
C ASP A 152 13.24 9.60 -25.53
N GLY A 153 12.74 9.93 -24.33
CA GLY A 153 12.52 8.97 -23.23
C GLY A 153 13.76 8.65 -22.39
N HIS A 154 14.86 9.39 -22.59
CA HIS A 154 16.05 9.22 -21.77
C HIS A 154 15.93 9.98 -20.46
N VAL A 155 16.34 9.31 -19.37
CA VAL A 155 16.36 9.92 -18.06
C VAL A 155 17.56 10.87 -17.97
N ALA A 156 17.27 12.16 -17.89
CA ALA A 156 18.28 13.19 -17.69
C ALA A 156 18.25 13.67 -16.23
N VAL A 157 19.42 13.82 -15.63
CA VAL A 157 19.55 14.50 -14.34
C VAL A 157 19.44 16.00 -14.57
N PRO A 158 18.44 16.70 -13.98
CA PRO A 158 18.30 18.14 -14.19
C PRO A 158 19.54 18.87 -13.70
N HIS A 159 19.98 19.89 -14.43
CA HIS A 159 21.11 20.74 -14.05
C HIS A 159 20.94 21.44 -12.69
N VAL A 160 19.68 21.60 -12.26
CA VAL A 160 19.32 22.07 -10.91
C VAL A 160 18.53 20.96 -10.26
N PRO A 161 19.12 20.23 -9.30
CA PRO A 161 18.38 19.20 -8.57
C PRO A 161 17.14 19.81 -7.95
N SER A 162 15.97 19.34 -8.36
CA SER A 162 14.74 19.59 -7.62
C SER A 162 14.42 18.34 -6.84
N ALA A 163 14.22 18.49 -5.55
CA ALA A 163 13.84 17.38 -4.69
C ALA A 163 12.51 17.69 -4.02
N SER A 164 11.69 16.69 -3.88
CA SER A 164 10.46 16.77 -3.10
C SER A 164 10.62 15.94 -1.84
N ALA A 165 10.24 16.52 -0.70
CA ALA A 165 10.21 15.78 0.54
C ALA A 165 8.97 14.90 0.59
N THR A 166 9.20 13.64 0.91
CA THR A 166 8.16 12.64 1.15
C THR A 166 8.16 12.28 2.63
N ARG A 167 7.00 12.16 3.23
CA ARG A 167 6.80 11.81 4.63
C ARG A 167 6.07 10.50 4.75
N THR A 168 6.61 9.61 5.59
CA THR A 168 5.94 8.35 5.91
C THR A 168 5.88 8.21 7.43
N TRP A 169 4.68 8.03 7.95
CA TRP A 169 4.40 7.96 9.37
C TRP A 169 4.35 6.53 9.85
N PHE A 170 5.00 6.27 10.98
CA PHE A 170 5.05 4.96 11.60
C PHE A 170 4.65 4.99 13.06
N VAL A 171 4.07 3.86 13.50
CA VAL A 171 3.75 3.58 14.90
C VAL A 171 4.20 2.17 15.21
N LEU A 172 4.92 2.02 16.32
CA LEU A 172 5.28 0.73 16.88
C LEU A 172 4.36 0.38 18.05
N HIS A 173 3.80 -0.83 18.00
CA HIS A 173 3.19 -1.49 19.15
C HIS A 173 4.03 -2.72 19.48
N THR A 174 4.43 -2.88 20.72
CA THR A 174 5.26 -4.01 21.15
C THR A 174 4.67 -4.68 22.37
N PRO A 175 4.55 -6.02 22.37
CA PRO A 175 4.28 -6.80 23.57
C PRO A 175 5.53 -6.85 24.45
N GLU A 176 5.38 -7.36 25.66
CA GLU A 176 6.50 -7.46 26.62
C GLU A 176 7.61 -8.41 26.12
N HIS A 177 7.22 -9.51 25.50
CA HIS A 177 8.14 -10.54 24.98
C HIS A 177 7.86 -10.84 23.51
N PRO A 178 8.33 -9.99 22.58
CA PRO A 178 8.04 -10.16 21.17
C PRO A 178 8.73 -11.40 20.58
N ARG A 179 7.96 -12.24 19.86
CA ARG A 179 8.47 -13.42 19.13
C ARG A 179 8.72 -13.15 17.65
N ALA A 180 8.17 -12.07 17.15
CA ALA A 180 8.34 -11.57 15.77
C ALA A 180 7.98 -10.10 15.71
N ILE A 181 8.34 -9.45 14.60
CA ILE A 181 7.86 -8.11 14.27
C ILE A 181 7.19 -8.11 12.91
N ALA A 182 5.98 -7.57 12.82
CA ALA A 182 5.20 -7.45 11.61
C ALA A 182 5.16 -6.00 11.11
N LEU A 183 5.59 -5.76 9.86
CA LEU A 183 5.27 -4.54 9.13
C LEU A 183 3.82 -4.65 8.65
N LEU A 184 2.98 -3.67 8.97
CA LEU A 184 1.61 -3.59 8.52
C LEU A 184 1.42 -2.37 7.63
N MET A 185 1.22 -2.61 6.34
CA MET A 185 1.06 -1.58 5.31
C MET A 185 -0.42 -1.40 4.97
N PRO A 186 -0.94 -0.16 5.04
CA PRO A 186 -2.36 0.11 4.81
C PRO A 186 -2.73 0.08 3.33
N GLY A 187 -4.04 0.06 3.07
CA GLY A 187 -4.58 0.45 1.78
C GLY A 187 -4.44 1.95 1.53
N MET A 188 -4.93 2.40 0.38
CA MET A 188 -4.86 3.80 -0.03
C MET A 188 -5.38 4.73 1.08
N LEU A 189 -4.67 5.82 1.32
CA LEU A 189 -5.01 6.83 2.34
C LEU A 189 -5.11 6.27 3.78
N GLY A 190 -4.38 5.19 4.11
CA GLY A 190 -4.41 4.59 5.45
C GLY A 190 -5.64 3.73 5.74
N THR A 191 -6.36 3.30 4.72
CA THR A 191 -7.61 2.52 4.87
C THR A 191 -7.36 1.01 4.74
N PRO A 192 -8.27 0.16 5.22
CA PRO A 192 -9.33 0.44 6.19
C PRO A 192 -8.78 0.45 7.63
N GLU A 193 -8.78 1.60 8.28
CA GLU A 193 -8.15 1.81 9.60
C GLU A 193 -8.65 0.81 10.66
N GLY A 194 -9.95 0.55 10.71
CA GLY A 194 -10.53 -0.40 11.67
C GLY A 194 -9.98 -1.82 11.50
N MET A 195 -9.70 -2.24 10.28
CA MET A 195 -9.13 -3.56 9.99
C MET A 195 -7.64 -3.64 10.34
N LEU A 196 -6.91 -2.57 10.07
CA LEU A 196 -5.50 -2.45 10.47
C LEU A 196 -5.35 -2.53 11.99
N GLU A 197 -6.21 -1.83 12.72
CA GLU A 197 -6.25 -1.87 14.18
C GLU A 197 -6.60 -3.27 14.69
N LEU A 198 -7.57 -3.94 14.06
CA LEU A 198 -7.97 -5.29 14.45
C LEU A 198 -6.86 -6.31 14.17
N MET A 199 -6.19 -6.24 13.03
CA MET A 199 -5.03 -7.08 12.74
C MET A 199 -3.90 -6.82 13.73
N ALA A 200 -3.59 -5.56 14.03
CA ALA A 200 -2.58 -5.23 15.02
C ALA A 200 -2.88 -5.84 16.39
N LYS A 201 -4.14 -5.79 16.85
CA LYS A 201 -4.58 -6.45 18.10
C LYS A 201 -4.40 -7.96 18.06
N ARG A 202 -4.72 -8.60 16.92
CA ARG A 202 -4.54 -10.06 16.79
C ARG A 202 -3.07 -10.45 16.84
N LEU A 203 -2.21 -9.71 16.16
CA LEU A 203 -0.77 -9.93 16.17
C LEU A 203 -0.18 -9.71 17.59
N MET A 204 -0.53 -8.60 18.23
CA MET A 204 -0.10 -8.30 19.61
C MET A 204 -0.56 -9.36 20.61
N ALA A 205 -1.78 -9.90 20.45
CA ALA A 205 -2.28 -11.00 21.29
C ALA A 205 -1.50 -12.32 21.10
N ARG A 206 -0.66 -12.42 20.07
CA ARG A 206 0.23 -13.55 19.78
C ARG A 206 1.71 -13.21 19.97
N ASP A 207 2.01 -12.17 20.76
CA ASP A 207 3.36 -11.68 21.03
C ASP A 207 4.14 -11.31 19.75
N ILE A 208 3.46 -10.79 18.77
CA ILE A 208 4.06 -10.25 17.54
C ILE A 208 4.00 -8.73 17.64
N ALA A 209 5.16 -8.08 17.69
CA ALA A 209 5.25 -6.62 17.62
C ALA A 209 4.75 -6.13 16.28
N VAL A 210 4.14 -4.94 16.23
CA VAL A 210 3.55 -4.41 15.01
C VAL A 210 4.10 -3.03 14.70
N LEU A 211 4.84 -2.94 13.62
CA LEU A 211 5.27 -1.69 13.00
C LEU A 211 4.20 -1.31 11.96
N ARG A 212 3.36 -0.35 12.29
CA ARG A 212 2.34 0.15 11.35
C ARG A 212 2.90 1.31 10.53
N MET A 213 2.87 1.18 9.21
CA MET A 213 2.86 2.33 8.33
C MET A 213 1.45 2.94 8.42
N VAL A 214 1.33 4.19 8.87
CA VAL A 214 0.01 4.81 9.14
C VAL A 214 -0.72 5.14 7.85
N ALA A 215 0.03 5.61 6.85
CA ALA A 215 -0.41 5.79 5.46
C ALA A 215 0.80 5.54 4.55
N GLN A 216 0.55 5.35 3.26
CA GLN A 216 1.62 5.37 2.26
C GLN A 216 2.38 6.70 2.34
N PRO A 217 3.61 6.76 1.76
CA PRO A 217 4.36 8.02 1.64
C PRO A 217 3.50 9.17 1.11
N SER A 218 3.67 10.37 1.62
CA SER A 218 2.76 11.51 1.37
C SER A 218 2.53 11.81 -0.12
N ARG A 219 3.51 11.51 -0.97
CA ARG A 219 3.40 11.69 -2.43
C ARG A 219 2.81 10.50 -3.18
N PHE A 220 2.48 9.41 -2.50
CA PHE A 220 1.96 8.20 -3.13
C PHE A 220 0.69 8.45 -3.93
N THR A 221 -0.16 9.36 -3.45
CA THR A 221 -1.42 9.77 -4.08
C THR A 221 -1.36 11.16 -4.72
N GLU A 222 -0.16 11.71 -4.92
CA GLU A 222 -0.01 12.99 -5.61
C GLU A 222 -0.55 12.89 -7.04
N HIS A 223 -1.35 13.90 -7.44
CA HIS A 223 -1.93 13.93 -8.77
C HIS A 223 -0.84 14.10 -9.84
N ALA A 224 -0.88 13.25 -10.85
CA ALA A 224 -0.06 13.38 -12.05
C ALA A 224 -0.92 13.03 -13.27
N GLU A 225 -0.97 13.96 -14.23
CA GLU A 225 -1.70 13.79 -15.48
C GLU A 225 -0.73 13.60 -16.64
N PHE A 226 -1.00 12.60 -17.46
CA PHE A 226 -0.22 12.25 -18.62
C PHE A 226 -1.09 12.31 -19.86
N VAL A 227 -0.72 13.18 -20.81
CA VAL A 227 -1.48 13.36 -22.06
C VAL A 227 -0.93 12.44 -23.13
N VAL A 228 -1.79 11.65 -23.76
CA VAL A 228 -1.48 10.79 -24.92
C VAL A 228 -1.95 11.51 -26.18
N PRO A 229 -1.10 12.27 -26.87
CA PRO A 229 -1.52 12.99 -28.07
C PRO A 229 -1.71 12.05 -29.27
N ASP A 230 -0.88 11.03 -29.39
CA ASP A 230 -0.85 10.06 -30.48
C ASP A 230 -0.16 8.75 -30.07
N ARG A 231 -0.14 7.76 -30.98
CA ARG A 231 0.50 6.46 -30.75
C ARG A 231 2.02 6.54 -30.66
N GLU A 232 2.62 7.48 -31.36
CA GLU A 232 4.09 7.61 -31.45
C GLU A 232 4.69 8.10 -30.14
N SER A 233 3.92 8.84 -29.34
CA SER A 233 4.31 9.32 -28.02
C SER A 233 4.28 8.25 -26.91
N ILE A 234 3.66 7.09 -27.17
CA ILE A 234 3.44 6.05 -26.15
C ILE A 234 4.74 5.57 -25.47
N PRO A 235 5.85 5.26 -26.19
CA PRO A 235 7.06 4.74 -25.53
C PRO A 235 7.65 5.73 -24.51
N ALA A 236 7.80 7.00 -24.87
CA ALA A 236 8.32 8.04 -23.98
C ALA A 236 7.39 8.25 -22.78
N LEU A 237 6.08 8.33 -23.04
CA LEU A 237 5.07 8.50 -22.01
C LEU A 237 5.05 7.34 -21.02
N ALA A 238 5.15 6.11 -21.51
CA ALA A 238 5.23 4.92 -20.70
C ALA A 238 6.41 4.95 -19.73
N GLY A 239 7.58 5.43 -20.19
CA GLY A 239 8.76 5.65 -19.36
C GLY A 239 8.50 6.65 -18.23
N HIS A 240 7.82 7.77 -18.52
CA HIS A 240 7.45 8.77 -17.50
C HIS A 240 6.48 8.22 -16.47
N ILE A 241 5.45 7.52 -16.91
CA ILE A 241 4.46 6.88 -16.01
C ILE A 241 5.17 5.85 -15.12
N ALA A 242 6.02 5.00 -15.71
CA ALA A 242 6.76 3.97 -15.01
C ALA A 242 7.70 4.57 -13.95
N GLN A 243 8.36 5.68 -14.26
CA GLN A 243 9.20 6.40 -13.31
C GLN A 243 8.41 6.92 -12.12
N VAL A 244 7.26 7.56 -12.34
CA VAL A 244 6.43 8.08 -11.24
C VAL A 244 5.96 6.95 -10.32
N PHE A 245 5.50 5.83 -10.86
CA PHE A 245 5.14 4.66 -10.04
C PHE A 245 6.36 4.06 -9.36
N GLY A 246 7.49 3.96 -10.06
CA GLY A 246 8.74 3.45 -9.52
C GLY A 246 9.22 4.27 -8.32
N ASP A 247 9.24 5.60 -8.42
CA ASP A 247 9.62 6.50 -7.34
C ASP A 247 8.70 6.34 -6.12
N ARG A 248 7.38 6.30 -6.33
CA ARG A 248 6.39 6.13 -5.25
C ARG A 248 6.52 4.78 -4.54
N THR A 249 6.80 3.75 -5.30
CA THR A 249 6.94 2.38 -4.75
C THR A 249 8.27 2.21 -4.04
N ALA A 250 9.35 2.78 -4.60
CA ALA A 250 10.66 2.83 -3.94
C ALA A 250 10.57 3.57 -2.60
N GLU A 251 9.80 4.66 -2.51
CA GLU A 251 9.57 5.39 -1.26
C GLU A 251 8.94 4.50 -0.18
N CYS A 252 7.99 3.62 -0.54
CA CYS A 252 7.42 2.65 0.40
C CYS A 252 8.48 1.67 0.92
N ALA A 253 9.32 1.14 0.03
CA ALA A 253 10.37 0.19 0.38
C ALA A 253 11.44 0.82 1.29
N TYR A 254 11.86 1.98 0.92
CA TYR A 254 12.86 2.72 1.66
C TYR A 254 12.36 3.20 3.03
N ALA A 255 11.12 3.65 3.11
CA ALA A 255 10.52 4.03 4.38
C ALA A 255 10.43 2.83 5.33
N ALA A 256 10.05 1.65 4.82
CA ALA A 256 10.02 0.42 5.61
C ALA A 256 11.42 0.03 6.11
N GLN A 257 12.45 0.07 5.25
CA GLN A 257 13.83 -0.22 5.63
C GLN A 257 14.32 0.73 6.72
N ALA A 258 14.20 2.04 6.50
CA ALA A 258 14.62 3.03 7.47
C ALA A 258 13.90 2.91 8.81
N ALA A 259 12.60 2.58 8.77
CA ALA A 259 11.82 2.37 9.98
C ALA A 259 12.32 1.17 10.79
N PHE A 260 12.65 0.05 10.16
CA PHE A 260 13.24 -1.09 10.85
C PHE A 260 14.62 -0.77 11.42
N GLU A 261 15.48 -0.11 10.67
CA GLU A 261 16.80 0.32 11.16
C GLU A 261 16.68 1.21 12.40
N HIS A 262 15.73 2.16 12.40
CA HIS A 262 15.47 3.03 13.53
C HIS A 262 14.99 2.28 14.76
N ILE A 263 14.00 1.38 14.56
CA ILE A 263 13.44 0.57 15.65
C ILE A 263 14.51 -0.34 16.26
N PHE A 264 15.34 -0.98 15.45
CA PHE A 264 16.37 -1.89 15.96
C PHE A 264 17.48 -1.20 16.74
N LYS A 265 17.71 0.09 16.49
CA LYS A 265 18.56 0.92 17.37
C LYS A 265 17.91 1.21 18.71
N ALA A 266 16.60 1.49 18.72
CA ALA A 266 15.84 1.80 19.93
C ALA A 266 15.47 0.54 20.74
N HIS A 267 15.21 -0.58 20.04
CA HIS A 267 14.76 -1.87 20.56
C HIS A 267 15.62 -3.02 19.98
N PRO A 268 16.85 -3.25 20.47
CA PRO A 268 17.75 -4.26 19.93
C PRO A 268 17.21 -5.71 20.02
N ASP A 269 16.32 -5.97 20.96
CA ASP A 269 15.60 -7.24 21.11
C ASP A 269 14.75 -7.58 19.87
N LEU A 270 14.16 -6.58 19.24
CA LEU A 270 13.40 -6.74 18.00
C LEU A 270 14.26 -7.07 16.78
N ALA A 271 15.56 -6.77 16.82
CA ALA A 271 16.47 -7.12 15.72
C ALA A 271 16.73 -8.62 15.61
N SER A 272 16.52 -9.37 16.70
CA SER A 272 16.79 -10.80 16.79
C SER A 272 15.61 -11.70 16.46
N VAL A 273 14.42 -11.13 16.27
CA VAL A 273 13.19 -11.89 15.96
C VAL A 273 12.85 -11.85 14.46
N PRO A 274 12.14 -12.86 13.93
CA PRO A 274 11.71 -12.87 12.54
C PRO A 274 10.89 -11.64 12.16
N ARG A 275 11.18 -11.06 10.98
CA ARG A 275 10.36 -10.02 10.37
C ARG A 275 9.32 -10.66 9.46
N VAL A 276 8.10 -10.17 9.52
CA VAL A 276 7.02 -10.50 8.58
C VAL A 276 6.41 -9.22 8.06
N ALA A 277 5.72 -9.28 6.92
CA ALA A 277 5.07 -8.10 6.38
C ALA A 277 3.67 -8.43 5.85
N ILE A 278 2.73 -7.52 6.05
CA ILE A 278 1.33 -7.65 5.65
C ILE A 278 0.93 -6.37 4.92
N GLY A 279 0.45 -6.50 3.70
CA GLY A 279 -0.04 -5.39 2.91
C GLY A 279 -1.52 -5.51 2.59
N TYR A 280 -2.24 -4.40 2.64
CA TYR A 280 -3.66 -4.29 2.30
C TYR A 280 -3.86 -3.40 1.10
N SER A 281 -4.59 -3.85 0.06
CA SER A 281 -4.93 -3.05 -1.13
C SER A 281 -3.68 -2.37 -1.73
N ALA A 282 -3.56 -1.06 -1.73
CA ALA A 282 -2.37 -0.33 -2.19
C ALA A 282 -1.08 -0.79 -1.47
N GLY A 283 -1.14 -1.06 -0.16
CA GLY A 283 -0.02 -1.66 0.56
C GLY A 283 0.30 -3.08 0.10
N ALA A 284 -0.71 -3.85 -0.31
CA ALA A 284 -0.53 -5.17 -0.89
C ALA A 284 0.06 -5.12 -2.31
N MET A 285 -0.30 -4.09 -3.09
CA MET A 285 0.31 -3.86 -4.40
C MET A 285 1.81 -3.57 -4.29
N THR A 286 2.21 -2.72 -3.34
CA THR A 286 3.62 -2.32 -3.16
C THR A 286 4.45 -3.31 -2.35
N LEU A 287 3.82 -4.22 -1.60
CA LEU A 287 4.50 -5.16 -0.72
C LEU A 287 5.57 -6.02 -1.43
N PRO A 288 5.34 -6.59 -2.64
CA PRO A 288 6.38 -7.32 -3.34
C PRO A 288 7.66 -6.51 -3.56
N THR A 289 7.54 -5.22 -3.86
CA THR A 289 8.71 -4.33 -4.03
C THR A 289 9.37 -4.01 -2.70
N VAL A 290 8.59 -3.80 -1.64
CA VAL A 290 9.14 -3.63 -0.28
C VAL A 290 9.97 -4.85 0.13
N LEU A 291 9.44 -6.05 -0.09
CA LEU A 291 10.15 -7.29 0.22
C LEU A 291 11.38 -7.51 -0.68
N ALA A 292 11.31 -7.10 -1.95
CA ALA A 292 12.39 -7.27 -2.92
C ALA A 292 13.61 -6.38 -2.64
N LEU A 293 13.48 -5.32 -1.84
CA LEU A 293 14.62 -4.51 -1.42
C LEU A 293 15.55 -5.28 -0.47
N GLU A 294 14.97 -6.09 0.43
CA GLU A 294 15.69 -6.92 1.40
C GLU A 294 15.07 -8.32 1.46
N PRO A 295 15.17 -9.14 0.39
CA PRO A 295 14.37 -10.35 0.25
C PRO A 295 14.67 -11.41 1.32
N ASP A 296 15.85 -11.39 1.93
CA ASP A 296 16.24 -12.33 2.98
C ASP A 296 15.94 -11.83 4.40
N ALA A 297 15.52 -10.57 4.53
CA ALA A 297 15.19 -10.00 5.81
C ALA A 297 13.81 -10.42 6.34
N TYR A 298 12.92 -10.87 5.45
CA TYR A 298 11.55 -11.22 5.80
C TYR A 298 11.33 -12.74 5.77
N ALA A 299 10.79 -13.26 6.86
CA ALA A 299 10.47 -14.69 7.01
C ALA A 299 9.16 -15.07 6.32
N ALA A 300 8.21 -14.14 6.21
CA ALA A 300 6.93 -14.37 5.53
C ALA A 300 6.29 -13.05 5.07
N GLY A 301 5.41 -13.13 4.06
CA GLY A 301 4.61 -12.02 3.55
C GLY A 301 3.13 -12.38 3.37
N VAL A 302 2.22 -11.43 3.63
CA VAL A 302 0.77 -11.59 3.39
C VAL A 302 0.28 -10.45 2.51
N ILE A 303 -0.32 -10.79 1.38
CA ILE A 303 -0.83 -9.88 0.35
C ILE A 303 -2.35 -9.98 0.35
N VAL A 304 -3.06 -8.93 0.80
CA VAL A 304 -4.52 -8.92 0.89
C VAL A 304 -5.10 -7.93 -0.10
N GLY A 305 -5.79 -8.42 -1.13
CA GLY A 305 -6.39 -7.58 -2.17
C GLY A 305 -5.34 -6.83 -3.00
N GLY A 306 -4.21 -7.49 -3.31
CA GLY A 306 -3.13 -6.93 -4.12
C GLY A 306 -3.14 -7.41 -5.57
N GLY A 307 -2.45 -6.66 -6.43
CA GLY A 307 -2.22 -6.95 -7.84
C GLY A 307 -0.94 -6.29 -8.33
N CYS A 308 -0.61 -6.51 -9.58
CA CYS A 308 0.52 -5.88 -10.27
C CYS A 308 0.04 -5.08 -11.47
N HIS A 309 0.96 -4.43 -12.18
CA HIS A 309 0.68 -3.57 -13.30
C HIS A 309 -0.07 -2.30 -12.87
N TYR A 310 0.61 -1.43 -12.12
CA TYR A 310 -0.01 -0.29 -11.43
C TYR A 310 -0.71 0.68 -12.38
N TRP A 311 -0.16 0.88 -13.60
CA TRP A 311 -0.82 1.74 -14.58
C TRP A 311 -2.20 1.20 -14.98
N LEU A 312 -2.33 -0.10 -15.31
CA LEU A 312 -3.64 -0.68 -15.64
C LEU A 312 -4.62 -0.61 -14.47
N ILE A 313 -4.16 -0.80 -13.23
CA ILE A 313 -5.01 -0.62 -12.05
C ILE A 313 -5.50 0.82 -11.98
N SER A 314 -4.64 1.82 -12.17
CA SER A 314 -5.05 3.23 -12.14
C SER A 314 -5.97 3.62 -13.28
N GLU A 315 -5.82 3.05 -14.47
CA GLU A 315 -6.63 3.33 -15.64
C GLU A 315 -8.02 2.68 -15.59
N LEU A 316 -8.11 1.43 -15.12
CA LEU A 316 -9.29 0.61 -15.29
C LEU A 316 -10.04 0.28 -13.99
N SER A 317 -9.46 0.58 -12.82
CA SER A 317 -10.08 0.39 -11.51
C SER A 317 -11.42 1.15 -11.42
N ASN A 318 -12.40 0.56 -10.71
CA ASN A 318 -13.61 1.30 -10.35
C ASN A 318 -13.34 2.46 -9.37
N TYR A 319 -12.13 2.51 -8.79
CA TYR A 319 -11.67 3.60 -7.94
C TYR A 319 -10.90 4.69 -8.71
N ALA A 320 -10.64 4.52 -10.01
CA ALA A 320 -9.86 5.47 -10.82
C ALA A 320 -10.41 6.91 -10.74
N THR A 321 -11.73 7.08 -10.71
CA THR A 321 -12.37 8.40 -10.57
C THR A 321 -12.36 8.96 -9.15
N MET A 322 -12.14 8.13 -8.15
CA MET A 322 -12.08 8.53 -6.74
C MET A 322 -10.64 8.79 -6.30
N ILE A 323 -9.68 8.07 -6.90
CA ILE A 323 -8.26 8.17 -6.61
C ILE A 323 -7.57 8.62 -7.89
N ASP A 324 -7.55 9.92 -8.14
CA ASP A 324 -6.97 10.58 -9.31
C ASP A 324 -5.44 10.78 -9.20
N ALA A 325 -4.76 9.81 -8.60
CA ALA A 325 -3.33 9.90 -8.36
C ALA A 325 -2.49 9.83 -9.65
N ILE A 326 -2.90 9.01 -10.61
CA ILE A 326 -2.34 8.94 -11.96
C ILE A 326 -3.50 8.96 -12.94
N VAL A 327 -3.52 9.94 -13.81
CA VAL A 327 -4.57 10.12 -14.82
C VAL A 327 -3.95 10.08 -16.21
N THR A 328 -4.44 9.17 -17.05
CA THR A 328 -4.09 9.16 -18.48
C THR A 328 -5.15 9.93 -19.25
N ASN A 329 -4.76 11.09 -19.79
CA ASN A 329 -5.62 11.92 -20.61
C ASN A 329 -5.42 11.60 -22.11
N TRP A 330 -6.37 10.92 -22.69
CA TRP A 330 -6.34 10.52 -24.10
C TRP A 330 -6.68 11.66 -25.07
N GLY A 331 -6.83 12.88 -24.59
CA GLY A 331 -7.09 14.06 -25.38
C GLY A 331 -8.39 13.92 -26.20
N ARG A 332 -8.27 14.11 -27.54
CA ARG A 332 -9.38 13.94 -28.48
C ARG A 332 -9.52 12.51 -28.99
N THR A 333 -8.58 11.64 -28.68
CA THR A 333 -8.54 10.26 -29.13
C THR A 333 -9.35 9.41 -28.18
N THR A 334 -10.37 8.71 -28.69
CA THR A 334 -11.01 7.68 -27.86
C THR A 334 -10.03 6.53 -27.71
N PRO A 335 -9.65 6.14 -26.46
CA PRO A 335 -8.70 5.07 -26.27
C PRO A 335 -9.28 3.76 -26.81
N THR A 336 -8.67 3.22 -27.84
CA THR A 336 -8.96 1.88 -28.33
C THR A 336 -8.29 0.83 -27.43
N ALA A 337 -8.76 -0.42 -27.52
CA ALA A 337 -8.12 -1.53 -26.81
C ALA A 337 -6.63 -1.65 -27.19
N ASP A 338 -6.32 -1.49 -28.50
CA ASP A 338 -4.95 -1.59 -29.00
C ASP A 338 -4.03 -0.49 -28.45
N LEU A 339 -4.51 0.76 -28.37
CA LEU A 339 -3.71 1.86 -27.79
C LEU A 339 -3.43 1.65 -26.30
N ARG A 340 -4.40 1.11 -25.57
CA ARG A 340 -4.18 0.75 -24.17
C ARG A 340 -3.21 -0.42 -24.03
N SER A 341 -3.30 -1.42 -24.89
CA SER A 341 -2.38 -2.55 -24.93
C SER A 341 -0.95 -2.08 -25.21
N ASP A 342 -0.76 -1.22 -26.21
CA ASP A 342 0.55 -0.64 -26.53
C ASP A 342 1.15 0.10 -25.32
N LEU A 343 0.34 0.93 -24.65
CA LEU A 343 0.83 1.66 -23.46
C LEU A 343 1.09 0.72 -22.28
N ALA A 344 0.27 -0.34 -22.09
CA ALA A 344 0.48 -1.33 -21.06
C ALA A 344 1.79 -2.10 -21.22
N GLU A 345 2.07 -2.57 -22.44
CA GLU A 345 3.32 -3.26 -22.76
C GLU A 345 4.53 -2.34 -22.60
N ALA A 346 4.44 -1.12 -23.15
CA ALA A 346 5.50 -0.13 -23.04
C ALA A 346 5.75 0.26 -21.57
N TYR A 347 4.69 0.40 -20.75
CA TYR A 347 4.81 0.67 -19.33
C TYR A 347 5.61 -0.44 -18.62
N LEU A 348 5.26 -1.72 -18.81
CA LEU A 348 5.99 -2.83 -18.19
C LEU A 348 7.46 -2.87 -18.63
N ALA A 349 7.77 -2.53 -19.87
CA ALA A 349 9.14 -2.48 -20.35
C ALA A 349 10.00 -1.43 -19.62
N HIS A 350 9.40 -0.46 -18.96
CA HIS A 350 10.06 0.64 -18.23
C HIS A 350 9.82 0.67 -16.74
N ALA A 351 9.05 -0.28 -16.16
CA ALA A 351 8.61 -0.27 -14.78
C ALA A 351 9.28 -1.34 -13.88
N PRO A 352 10.62 -1.34 -13.71
CA PRO A 352 11.35 -2.41 -13.01
C PRO A 352 10.96 -2.57 -11.54
N LEU A 353 10.30 -1.59 -10.94
CA LEU A 353 9.78 -1.63 -9.56
C LEU A 353 8.27 -1.91 -9.48
N ASP A 354 7.60 -2.15 -10.60
CA ASP A 354 6.24 -2.72 -10.54
C ASP A 354 6.28 -4.12 -9.93
N SER A 355 5.27 -4.46 -9.15
CA SER A 355 5.14 -5.81 -8.55
C SER A 355 5.11 -6.92 -9.60
N PHE A 356 4.80 -6.62 -10.86
CA PHE A 356 4.95 -7.54 -11.97
C PHE A 356 6.39 -8.08 -12.07
N HIS A 357 7.40 -7.24 -11.88
CA HIS A 357 8.81 -7.62 -11.96
C HIS A 357 9.36 -8.09 -10.61
N THR A 358 9.13 -7.31 -9.56
CA THR A 358 9.72 -7.56 -8.23
C THR A 358 9.19 -8.82 -7.57
N ALA A 359 7.95 -9.24 -7.85
CA ALA A 359 7.38 -10.49 -7.34
C ALA A 359 8.19 -11.72 -7.70
N SER A 360 8.86 -11.73 -8.86
CA SER A 360 9.67 -12.85 -9.30
C SER A 360 10.88 -13.15 -8.38
N ILE A 361 11.37 -12.15 -7.65
CA ILE A 361 12.45 -12.26 -6.66
C ILE A 361 11.99 -13.07 -5.45
N LEU A 362 10.69 -13.06 -5.19
CA LEU A 362 10.09 -13.69 -4.02
C LEU A 362 9.65 -15.15 -4.27
N LYS A 363 9.92 -15.72 -5.45
CA LYS A 363 9.59 -17.11 -5.75
C LYS A 363 10.20 -18.05 -4.70
N GLY A 364 9.35 -18.92 -4.14
CA GLY A 364 9.75 -19.86 -3.10
C GLY A 364 9.82 -19.28 -1.68
N LYS A 365 9.60 -17.97 -1.49
CA LYS A 365 9.43 -17.40 -0.16
C LYS A 365 8.02 -17.71 0.39
N PRO A 366 7.85 -17.82 1.71
CA PRO A 366 6.54 -17.98 2.31
C PRO A 366 5.67 -16.74 2.08
N ILE A 367 4.79 -16.82 1.11
CA ILE A 367 3.82 -15.76 0.77
C ILE A 367 2.41 -16.34 0.85
N LEU A 368 1.47 -15.61 1.46
CA LEU A 368 0.04 -15.87 1.42
C LEU A 368 -0.63 -14.76 0.62
N MET A 369 -1.45 -15.13 -0.37
CA MET A 369 -2.32 -14.20 -1.06
C MET A 369 -3.77 -14.41 -0.63
N VAL A 370 -4.46 -13.34 -0.23
CA VAL A 370 -5.89 -13.33 0.07
C VAL A 370 -6.58 -12.38 -0.89
N GLN A 371 -7.48 -12.90 -1.74
CA GLN A 371 -8.06 -12.14 -2.84
C GLN A 371 -9.56 -12.35 -2.96
N ALA A 372 -10.26 -11.35 -3.48
CA ALA A 372 -11.66 -11.47 -3.90
C ALA A 372 -11.76 -11.96 -5.34
N LYS A 373 -12.80 -12.75 -5.65
CA LYS A 373 -13.03 -13.33 -6.99
C LYS A 373 -13.57 -12.32 -8.01
N ALA A 374 -14.13 -11.22 -7.54
CA ALA A 374 -14.73 -10.16 -8.36
C ALA A 374 -14.26 -8.79 -7.90
N ASP A 375 -12.95 -8.65 -7.66
CA ASP A 375 -12.34 -7.38 -7.29
C ASP A 375 -12.25 -6.46 -8.51
N LEU A 376 -12.83 -5.26 -8.40
CA LEU A 376 -12.80 -4.22 -9.42
C LEU A 376 -11.91 -3.03 -9.02
N ALA A 377 -11.52 -2.95 -7.76
CA ALA A 377 -10.63 -1.91 -7.28
C ALA A 377 -9.16 -2.27 -7.58
N VAL A 378 -8.79 -3.52 -7.26
CA VAL A 378 -7.56 -4.16 -7.73
C VAL A 378 -8.00 -5.39 -8.54
N PRO A 379 -8.16 -5.27 -9.86
CA PRO A 379 -8.77 -6.31 -10.68
C PRO A 379 -8.21 -7.71 -10.42
N THR A 380 -9.11 -8.68 -10.22
CA THR A 380 -8.75 -10.05 -9.86
C THR A 380 -7.73 -10.65 -10.85
N GLU A 381 -7.87 -10.32 -12.13
CA GLU A 381 -6.99 -10.78 -13.20
C GLU A 381 -5.54 -10.30 -13.00
N LEU A 382 -5.35 -9.06 -12.54
CA LEU A 382 -4.02 -8.52 -12.19
C LEU A 382 -3.47 -9.14 -10.91
N GLY A 383 -4.35 -9.59 -10.03
CA GLY A 383 -4.01 -10.44 -8.91
C GLY A 383 -3.59 -11.85 -9.34
N ASP A 384 -4.22 -12.41 -10.38
CA ASP A 384 -3.85 -13.70 -10.98
C ASP A 384 -2.44 -13.64 -11.58
N VAL A 385 -2.15 -12.58 -12.34
CA VAL A 385 -0.80 -12.32 -12.87
C VAL A 385 0.22 -12.22 -11.73
N LEU A 386 -0.08 -11.46 -10.68
CA LEU A 386 0.81 -11.35 -9.52
C LEU A 386 1.06 -12.71 -8.86
N TRP A 387 0.01 -13.52 -8.69
CA TRP A 387 0.13 -14.86 -8.11
C TRP A 387 1.05 -15.76 -8.95
N GLU A 388 0.92 -15.72 -10.28
CA GLU A 388 1.82 -16.46 -11.18
C GLU A 388 3.28 -15.97 -11.07
N ARG A 389 3.48 -14.64 -11.03
CA ARG A 389 4.80 -14.01 -10.90
C ARG A 389 5.48 -14.36 -9.58
N LEU A 390 4.74 -14.52 -8.50
CA LEU A 390 5.22 -15.01 -7.21
C LEU A 390 5.56 -16.50 -7.19
N GLY A 391 5.27 -17.25 -8.26
CA GLY A 391 5.51 -18.69 -8.34
C GLY A 391 4.38 -19.52 -7.73
N LYS A 392 3.16 -19.01 -7.75
CA LYS A 392 1.92 -19.69 -7.29
C LYS A 392 1.97 -20.08 -5.81
N PRO A 393 2.19 -19.12 -4.90
CA PRO A 393 2.18 -19.37 -3.47
C PRO A 393 0.79 -19.78 -2.97
N GLU A 394 0.66 -20.05 -1.67
CA GLU A 394 -0.65 -20.30 -1.06
C GLU A 394 -1.60 -19.13 -1.30
N ARG A 395 -2.84 -19.44 -1.66
CA ARG A 395 -3.84 -18.45 -2.08
C ARG A 395 -5.21 -18.79 -1.52
N TRP A 396 -5.83 -17.80 -0.87
CA TRP A 396 -7.21 -17.88 -0.39
C TRP A 396 -8.11 -16.96 -1.23
N LEU A 397 -9.01 -17.56 -1.98
CA LEU A 397 -10.01 -16.84 -2.76
C LEU A 397 -11.29 -16.66 -1.94
N ARG A 398 -11.84 -15.46 -1.96
CA ARG A 398 -13.08 -15.08 -1.26
C ARG A 398 -14.12 -14.59 -2.25
N GLU A 399 -15.39 -14.87 -1.97
CA GLU A 399 -16.49 -14.42 -2.82
C GLU A 399 -16.67 -12.89 -2.73
N GLY A 400 -17.18 -12.29 -3.82
CA GLY A 400 -17.46 -10.85 -3.91
C GLY A 400 -16.27 -10.00 -4.31
N GLY A 401 -16.38 -8.70 -4.12
CA GLY A 401 -15.42 -7.68 -4.54
C GLY A 401 -14.53 -7.18 -3.41
N HIS A 402 -13.81 -6.08 -3.67
CA HIS A 402 -12.81 -5.47 -2.79
C HIS A 402 -13.35 -5.17 -1.39
N GLU A 403 -14.49 -4.48 -1.32
CA GLU A 403 -15.11 -4.10 -0.05
C GLU A 403 -15.54 -5.33 0.75
N SER A 404 -16.11 -6.36 0.08
CA SER A 404 -16.51 -7.58 0.76
C SER A 404 -15.32 -8.34 1.32
N LEU A 405 -14.17 -8.31 0.61
CA LEU A 405 -12.92 -8.87 1.11
C LEU A 405 -12.55 -8.24 2.46
N PHE A 406 -12.53 -6.92 2.54
CA PHE A 406 -12.09 -6.21 3.75
C PHE A 406 -13.12 -6.18 4.87
N PHE A 407 -14.42 -6.07 4.57
CA PHE A 407 -15.43 -5.87 5.60
C PHE A 407 -16.20 -7.14 6.00
N GLN A 408 -16.22 -8.18 5.15
CA GLN A 408 -16.97 -9.40 5.43
C GLN A 408 -16.06 -10.62 5.65
N HIS A 409 -14.99 -10.75 4.87
CA HIS A 409 -14.12 -11.94 4.90
C HIS A 409 -12.93 -11.76 5.81
N LEU A 410 -12.17 -10.69 5.65
CA LEU A 410 -10.95 -10.46 6.41
C LEU A 410 -11.16 -10.50 7.94
N PRO A 411 -12.24 -9.95 8.54
CA PRO A 411 -12.48 -10.08 9.98
C PRO A 411 -12.57 -11.52 10.46
N LYS A 412 -13.04 -12.43 9.61
CA LYS A 412 -13.17 -13.88 9.92
C LYS A 412 -11.83 -14.61 9.69
N ASP A 413 -11.00 -14.11 8.79
CA ASP A 413 -9.75 -14.75 8.40
C ASP A 413 -8.56 -14.34 9.27
N LEU A 414 -8.67 -13.29 10.09
CA LEU A 414 -7.56 -12.73 10.85
C LEU A 414 -6.80 -13.76 11.69
N ASP A 415 -7.51 -14.58 12.46
CA ASP A 415 -6.89 -15.59 13.31
C ASP A 415 -6.18 -16.68 12.47
N SER A 416 -6.75 -17.03 11.31
CA SER A 416 -6.15 -17.97 10.36
C SER A 416 -4.90 -17.38 9.70
N ILE A 417 -4.92 -16.09 9.36
CA ILE A 417 -3.75 -15.38 8.81
C ILE A 417 -2.62 -15.34 9.85
N VAL A 418 -2.93 -15.02 11.10
CA VAL A 418 -1.93 -15.00 12.18
C VAL A 418 -1.36 -16.40 12.42
N ALA A 419 -2.18 -17.43 12.44
CA ALA A 419 -1.72 -18.81 12.57
C ALA A 419 -0.84 -19.24 11.38
N TRP A 420 -1.20 -18.82 10.17
CA TRP A 420 -0.38 -19.04 8.98
C TRP A 420 1.00 -18.36 9.11
N ILE A 421 1.04 -17.11 9.59
CA ILE A 421 2.28 -16.37 9.85
C ILE A 421 3.15 -17.12 10.87
N GLU A 422 2.58 -17.54 12.00
CA GLU A 422 3.30 -18.28 13.05
C GLU A 422 3.97 -19.54 12.47
N THR A 423 3.25 -20.29 11.66
CA THR A 423 3.74 -21.53 11.03
C THR A 423 4.80 -21.24 9.98
N SER A 424 4.53 -20.31 9.06
CA SER A 424 5.39 -20.02 7.91
C SER A 424 6.68 -19.31 8.29
N ALA A 425 6.62 -18.42 9.28
CA ALA A 425 7.80 -17.76 9.84
C ALA A 425 8.52 -18.61 10.91
N LYS A 426 8.05 -19.83 11.19
CA LYS A 426 8.62 -20.77 12.18
C LYS A 426 8.82 -20.11 13.55
N LEU A 427 7.80 -19.40 14.02
CA LEU A 427 7.89 -18.70 15.30
C LEU A 427 8.01 -19.72 16.45
N ARG A 428 8.94 -19.45 17.39
CA ARG A 428 9.10 -20.31 18.59
C ARG A 428 7.77 -20.38 19.36
N GLU A 429 7.48 -21.55 19.94
CA GLU A 429 6.34 -21.69 20.83
C GLU A 429 6.45 -20.76 22.02
N ARG A 430 5.31 -20.31 22.53
CA ARG A 430 5.29 -19.53 23.78
C ARG A 430 5.92 -20.35 24.91
N PRO A 431 6.79 -19.75 25.73
CA PRO A 431 7.11 -20.37 27.00
C PRO A 431 5.79 -20.61 27.77
N VAL A 432 5.54 -21.86 28.13
CA VAL A 432 4.40 -22.16 29.01
C VAL A 432 4.75 -21.58 30.38
N GLU A 433 4.10 -20.48 30.75
CA GLU A 433 4.20 -19.99 32.12
C GLU A 433 3.83 -21.12 33.04
N PRO A 434 4.68 -21.49 34.02
CA PRO A 434 4.30 -22.47 35.00
C PRO A 434 3.05 -21.93 35.70
N LYS A 435 1.93 -22.70 35.63
CA LYS A 435 0.75 -22.36 36.38
C LYS A 435 1.19 -22.17 37.84
N GLU A 436 1.07 -20.95 38.36
CA GLU A 436 1.25 -20.72 39.79
C GLU A 436 0.44 -21.80 40.51
N SER A 437 1.16 -22.71 41.14
CA SER A 437 0.53 -23.72 41.97
C SER A 437 -0.12 -22.94 43.12
N ASN A 438 -1.45 -22.80 43.05
CA ASN A 438 -2.22 -22.42 44.23
C ASN A 438 -1.87 -23.46 45.31
N GLN A 439 -0.85 -23.18 46.09
CA GLN A 439 -0.65 -23.87 47.35
C GLN A 439 -1.72 -23.36 48.31
N PRO A 440 -2.43 -24.26 48.98
CA PRO A 440 -3.51 -23.94 49.90
C PRO A 440 -3.05 -23.19 51.16
#